data_14dc4a15265d3e4ea664581b800d1120
#
_entry.id   14dc4a15265d3e4ea664581b800d1120
#
_cell.length_a   1.000
_cell.length_b   1.000
_cell.length_c   1.000
_cell.angle_alpha   90.00
_cell.angle_beta   90.00
_cell.angle_gamma   90.00
#
_symmetry.space_group_name_H-M   'P 1'
#
loop_
_entity.id
_entity.type
_entity.pdbx_description
1 polymer ?
#
loop_
_entity_poly.entity_id
_entity_poly.type
_entity_poly.pdbx_seq_one_letter_code
_entity_poly.pdbx_strand_id
1 'polypeptide(L)'
;MTIQNIGQAVETLSGGQRQGVAVARAAAFGSKVVIMDEPTAALGVKESRRVLELIQDVKARGMPIVLISHNMPHVFEVADRIHIHRLGRRLTVVDPKEYSMSDAVALMTGAMAPRAEAA
;
A
#
# COMPACT_ATOMS: atom_id res chain seq x y z
N MET A 1 -5.86 4.22 15.08
CA MET A 1 -4.63 3.77 15.76
C MET A 1 -4.39 4.68 16.96
N THR A 2 -4.28 4.11 18.15
CA THR A 2 -4.24 4.90 19.40
C THR A 2 -2.86 4.84 20.03
N ILE A 3 -2.27 6.00 20.28
CA ILE A 3 -1.03 6.15 21.05
C ILE A 3 -1.41 6.73 22.39
N GLN A 4 -1.13 5.99 23.46
CA GLN A 4 -1.55 6.36 24.82
C GLN A 4 -0.67 7.44 25.46
N ASN A 5 0.58 7.56 25.01
CA ASN A 5 1.52 8.53 25.55
C ASN A 5 2.26 9.23 24.40
N ILE A 6 1.95 10.50 24.19
CA ILE A 6 2.56 11.32 23.12
C ILE A 6 4.08 11.51 23.32
N GLY A 7 4.55 11.47 24.56
CA GLY A 7 5.97 11.57 24.88
C GLY A 7 6.76 10.28 24.71
N GLN A 8 6.12 9.18 24.32
CA GLN A 8 6.75 7.89 24.17
C GLN A 8 7.72 7.87 22.97
N ALA A 9 8.88 7.26 23.15
CA ALA A 9 9.82 7.08 22.05
C ALA A 9 9.25 6.17 20.97
N VAL A 10 9.42 6.53 19.69
CA VAL A 10 8.85 5.80 18.54
C VAL A 10 9.34 4.34 18.51
N GLU A 11 10.58 4.09 18.88
CA GLU A 11 11.15 2.73 18.91
C GLU A 11 10.45 1.78 19.90
N THR A 12 9.71 2.32 20.87
CA THR A 12 8.91 1.53 21.82
C THR A 12 7.48 1.28 21.35
N LEU A 13 7.06 1.87 20.24
CA LEU A 13 5.76 1.67 19.65
C LEU A 13 5.67 0.34 18.89
N SER A 14 4.45 -0.18 18.71
CA SER A 14 4.22 -1.32 17.83
C SER A 14 4.53 -0.94 16.37
N GLY A 15 4.71 -1.95 15.51
CA GLY A 15 4.95 -1.72 14.09
C GLY A 15 3.86 -0.89 13.42
N GLY A 16 2.59 -1.20 13.72
CA GLY A 16 1.45 -0.45 13.19
C GLY A 16 1.39 0.98 13.70
N GLN A 17 1.71 1.21 14.97
CA GLN A 17 1.78 2.55 15.54
C GLN A 17 2.91 3.37 14.92
N ARG A 18 4.06 2.76 14.64
CA ARG A 18 5.17 3.44 13.92
C ARG A 18 4.74 3.85 12.52
N GLN A 19 4.04 3.01 11.80
CA GLN A 19 3.51 3.35 10.48
C GLN A 19 2.55 4.54 10.57
N GLY A 20 1.67 4.56 11.57
CA GLY A 20 0.76 5.68 11.82
C GLY A 20 1.50 6.99 12.05
N VAL A 21 2.55 6.98 12.85
CA VAL A 21 3.39 8.16 13.10
C VAL A 21 4.09 8.63 11.82
N ALA A 22 4.64 7.70 11.04
CA ALA A 22 5.30 8.04 9.78
C ALA A 22 4.35 8.71 8.78
N VAL A 23 3.13 8.19 8.64
CA VAL A 23 2.10 8.76 7.75
C VAL A 23 1.63 10.12 8.25
N ALA A 24 1.38 10.26 9.56
CA ALA A 24 0.98 11.52 10.17
C ALA A 24 2.05 12.61 9.96
N ARG A 25 3.32 12.25 10.11
CA ARG A 25 4.45 13.14 9.85
C ARG A 25 4.49 13.59 8.39
N ALA A 26 4.34 12.68 7.45
CA ALA A 26 4.31 13.00 6.03
C ALA A 26 3.15 13.97 5.69
N ALA A 27 1.96 13.70 6.20
CA ALA A 27 0.78 14.53 5.98
C ALA A 27 0.92 15.91 6.61
N ALA A 28 1.52 16.01 7.81
CA ALA A 28 1.65 17.27 8.55
C ALA A 28 2.67 18.24 7.94
N PHE A 29 3.69 17.74 7.26
CA PHE A 29 4.80 18.55 6.73
C PHE A 29 4.67 18.87 5.23
N GLY A 30 3.45 18.89 4.70
CA GLY A 30 3.18 19.38 3.36
C GLY A 30 3.64 18.47 2.23
N SER A 31 3.73 17.19 2.48
CA SER A 31 4.05 16.20 1.45
C SER A 31 3.02 16.22 0.34
N LYS A 32 3.46 16.08 -0.90
CA LYS A 32 2.59 15.98 -2.09
C LYS A 32 2.19 14.55 -2.40
N VAL A 33 2.96 13.59 -1.93
CA VAL A 33 2.73 12.16 -2.11
C VAL A 33 3.34 11.41 -0.94
N VAL A 34 2.71 10.32 -0.56
CA VAL A 34 3.23 9.41 0.47
C VAL A 34 3.65 8.12 -0.23
N ILE A 35 4.88 7.69 0.02
CA ILE A 35 5.38 6.41 -0.48
C ILE A 35 5.48 5.46 0.71
N MET A 36 4.81 4.32 0.60
CA MET A 36 4.81 3.28 1.63
C MET A 36 5.39 2.00 1.06
N ASP A 37 6.53 1.59 1.60
CA ASP A 37 7.22 0.38 1.16
C ASP A 37 6.97 -0.74 2.16
N GLU A 38 6.22 -1.76 1.72
CA GLU A 38 5.86 -2.94 2.52
C GLU A 38 5.31 -2.59 3.91
N PRO A 39 4.29 -1.72 4.01
CA PRO A 39 3.88 -1.17 5.30
C PRO A 39 3.23 -2.18 6.25
N THR A 40 2.79 -3.33 5.75
CA THR A 40 2.18 -4.40 6.55
C THR A 40 3.10 -5.61 6.75
N ALA A 41 4.32 -5.56 6.22
CA ALA A 41 5.28 -6.65 6.41
C ALA A 41 5.59 -6.85 7.90
N ALA A 42 5.64 -8.10 8.31
CA ALA A 42 5.89 -8.50 9.71
C ALA A 42 4.85 -8.00 10.74
N LEU A 43 3.70 -7.50 10.29
CA LEU A 43 2.58 -7.14 11.17
C LEU A 43 1.58 -8.29 11.25
N GLY A 44 0.92 -8.43 12.41
CA GLY A 44 -0.21 -9.33 12.58
C GLY A 44 -1.44 -8.85 11.81
N VAL A 45 -2.48 -9.70 11.75
CA VAL A 45 -3.72 -9.42 11.03
C VAL A 45 -4.38 -8.13 11.53
N LYS A 46 -4.47 -7.97 12.84
CA LYS A 46 -5.13 -6.81 13.46
C LYS A 46 -4.39 -5.50 13.18
N GLU A 47 -3.07 -5.51 13.27
CA GLU A 47 -2.25 -4.33 12.99
C GLU A 47 -2.24 -3.99 11.51
N SER A 48 -2.17 -5.00 10.64
CA SER A 48 -2.27 -4.81 9.18
C SER A 48 -3.60 -4.16 8.82
N ARG A 49 -4.70 -4.59 9.42
CA ARG A 49 -6.03 -4.00 9.20
C ARG A 49 -6.03 -2.50 9.55
N ARG A 50 -5.41 -2.12 10.65
CA ARG A 50 -5.31 -0.72 11.05
C ARG A 50 -4.49 0.12 10.07
N VAL A 51 -3.41 -0.44 9.54
CA VAL A 51 -2.60 0.23 8.52
C VAL A 51 -3.40 0.43 7.23
N LEU A 52 -4.16 -0.58 6.80
CA LEU A 52 -5.01 -0.47 5.60
C LEU A 52 -6.11 0.58 5.78
N GLU A 53 -6.73 0.64 6.94
CA GLU A 53 -7.70 1.69 7.27
C GLU A 53 -7.07 3.08 7.22
N LEU A 54 -5.86 3.23 7.74
CA LEU A 54 -5.11 4.47 7.68
C LEU A 54 -4.82 4.90 6.23
N ILE A 55 -4.43 3.95 5.37
CA ILE A 55 -4.23 4.20 3.94
C ILE A 55 -5.52 4.73 3.31
N GLN A 56 -6.65 4.10 3.60
CA GLN A 56 -7.96 4.54 3.09
C GLN A 56 -8.31 5.95 3.58
N ASP A 57 -8.07 6.26 4.84
CA ASP A 57 -8.35 7.58 5.41
C ASP A 57 -7.49 8.68 4.76
N VAL A 58 -6.21 8.42 4.59
CA VAL A 58 -5.28 9.36 3.93
C VAL A 58 -5.68 9.58 2.48
N LYS A 59 -6.01 8.51 1.78
CA LYS A 59 -6.50 8.56 0.41
C LYS A 59 -7.80 9.36 0.29
N ALA A 60 -8.74 9.17 1.21
CA ALA A 60 -10.02 9.90 1.23
C ALA A 60 -9.83 11.40 1.43
N ARG A 61 -8.72 11.82 2.03
CA ARG A 61 -8.36 13.24 2.19
C ARG A 61 -7.70 13.84 0.95
N GLY A 62 -7.57 13.07 -0.13
CA GLY A 62 -6.98 13.52 -1.38
C GLY A 62 -5.45 13.41 -1.45
N MET A 63 -4.81 12.77 -0.49
CA MET A 63 -3.36 12.55 -0.52
C MET A 63 -3.03 11.37 -1.43
N PRO A 64 -2.25 11.58 -2.51
CA PRO A 64 -1.78 10.47 -3.33
C PRO A 64 -0.84 9.55 -2.58
N ILE A 65 -1.01 8.25 -2.76
CA ILE A 65 -0.19 7.22 -2.12
C ILE A 65 0.40 6.31 -3.20
N VAL A 66 1.71 6.05 -3.10
CA VAL A 66 2.37 4.97 -3.81
C VAL A 66 2.63 3.86 -2.81
N LEU A 67 1.94 2.74 -2.99
CA LEU A 67 2.08 1.56 -2.13
C LEU A 67 2.93 0.51 -2.85
N ILE A 68 4.01 0.08 -2.21
CA ILE A 68 4.82 -1.04 -2.67
C ILE A 68 4.54 -2.22 -1.77
N SER A 69 4.03 -3.30 -2.33
CA SER A 69 3.67 -4.50 -1.55
C SER A 69 3.60 -5.73 -2.45
N HIS A 70 3.89 -6.88 -1.87
CA HIS A 70 3.64 -8.18 -2.48
C HIS A 70 2.42 -8.90 -1.86
N ASN A 71 1.77 -8.27 -0.90
CA ASN A 71 0.55 -8.81 -0.31
C ASN A 71 -0.65 -8.47 -1.20
N MET A 72 -1.02 -9.35 -2.08
CA MET A 72 -2.08 -9.11 -3.08
C MET A 72 -3.45 -8.82 -2.47
N PRO A 73 -3.92 -9.52 -1.44
CA PRO A 73 -5.18 -9.14 -0.80
C PRO A 73 -5.20 -7.69 -0.31
N HIS A 74 -4.14 -7.23 0.30
CA HIS A 74 -4.03 -5.83 0.77
C HIS A 74 -4.01 -4.84 -0.39
N VAL A 75 -3.23 -5.13 -1.43
CA VAL A 75 -3.14 -4.28 -2.62
C VAL A 75 -4.50 -4.14 -3.30
N PHE A 76 -5.20 -5.24 -3.53
CA PHE A 76 -6.50 -5.23 -4.19
C PHE A 76 -7.58 -4.51 -3.37
N GLU A 77 -7.43 -4.45 -2.06
CA GLU A 77 -8.36 -3.75 -1.19
C GLU A 77 -8.23 -2.22 -1.30
N VAL A 78 -7.02 -1.70 -1.43
CA VAL A 78 -6.78 -0.26 -1.29
C VAL A 78 -6.38 0.45 -2.59
N ALA A 79 -5.86 -0.26 -3.57
CA ALA A 79 -5.33 0.35 -4.78
C ALA A 79 -6.43 0.73 -5.78
N ASP A 80 -6.26 1.88 -6.41
CA ASP A 80 -7.07 2.31 -7.56
C ASP A 80 -6.49 1.78 -8.87
N ARG A 81 -5.17 1.71 -8.95
CA ARG A 81 -4.42 1.14 -10.08
C ARG A 81 -3.22 0.37 -9.55
N ILE A 82 -2.89 -0.70 -10.24
CA ILE A 82 -1.76 -1.56 -9.88
C ILE A 82 -0.77 -1.58 -11.03
N HIS A 83 0.44 -1.10 -10.75
CA HIS A 83 1.56 -1.18 -11.67
C HIS A 83 2.28 -2.50 -11.42
N ILE A 84 2.32 -3.35 -12.42
CA ILE A 84 3.00 -4.65 -12.34
C ILE A 84 4.37 -4.53 -12.97
N HIS A 85 5.38 -4.88 -12.20
CA HIS A 85 6.78 -4.88 -12.62
C HIS A 85 7.28 -6.32 -12.67
N ARG A 86 8.09 -6.59 -13.67
CA ARG A 86 8.73 -7.88 -13.85
C ARG A 86 10.08 -7.69 -14.51
N LEU A 87 11.11 -8.34 -13.96
CA LEU A 87 12.48 -8.30 -14.48
C LEU A 87 13.00 -6.86 -14.71
N GLY A 88 12.74 -5.98 -13.76
CA GLY A 88 13.21 -4.60 -13.80
C GLY A 88 12.45 -3.67 -14.75
N ARG A 89 11.32 -4.10 -15.28
CA ARG A 89 10.51 -3.30 -16.23
C ARG A 89 9.06 -3.22 -15.76
N ARG A 90 8.41 -2.10 -16.04
CA ARG A 90 6.96 -2.00 -15.94
C ARG A 90 6.34 -2.88 -17.02
N LEU A 91 5.63 -3.90 -16.61
CA LEU A 91 4.95 -4.81 -17.55
C LEU A 91 3.64 -4.22 -18.03
N THR A 92 2.78 -3.78 -17.10
CA THR A 92 1.47 -3.22 -17.41
C THR A 92 0.89 -2.51 -16.19
N VAL A 93 -0.21 -1.80 -16.39
CA VAL A 93 -1.03 -1.21 -15.34
C VAL A 93 -2.41 -1.85 -15.42
N VAL A 94 -2.91 -2.34 -14.30
CA VAL A 94 -4.21 -2.99 -14.23
C VAL A 94 -5.14 -2.29 -13.25
N ASP A 95 -6.44 -2.33 -13.55
CA ASP A 95 -7.48 -1.92 -12.63
C ASP A 95 -7.90 -3.14 -11.79
N PRO A 96 -7.85 -3.07 -10.45
CA PRO A 96 -8.24 -4.20 -9.61
C PRO A 96 -9.72 -4.60 -9.74
N LYS A 97 -10.55 -3.77 -10.36
CA LYS A 97 -11.94 -4.10 -10.68
C LYS A 97 -12.08 -4.98 -11.93
N GLU A 98 -11.08 -4.96 -12.82
CA GLU A 98 -11.09 -5.68 -14.09
C GLU A 98 -10.22 -6.93 -14.09
N TYR A 99 -9.34 -7.05 -13.11
CA TYR A 99 -8.41 -8.16 -12.98
C TYR A 99 -8.59 -8.85 -11.63
N SER A 100 -8.47 -10.16 -11.60
CA SER A 100 -8.45 -10.91 -10.35
C SER A 100 -7.04 -10.90 -9.73
N MET A 101 -6.95 -11.26 -8.44
CA MET A 101 -5.65 -11.46 -7.80
C MET A 101 -4.84 -12.55 -8.51
N SER A 102 -5.51 -13.60 -8.97
CA SER A 102 -4.89 -14.68 -9.74
C SER A 102 -4.28 -14.16 -11.05
N ASP A 103 -4.98 -13.28 -11.76
CA ASP A 103 -4.46 -12.64 -12.97
C ASP A 103 -3.22 -11.79 -12.68
N ALA A 104 -3.24 -11.02 -11.61
CA ALA A 104 -2.09 -10.20 -11.21
C ALA A 104 -0.86 -11.04 -10.91
N VAL A 105 -1.02 -12.13 -10.17
CA VAL A 105 0.07 -13.06 -9.88
C VAL A 105 0.59 -13.70 -11.17
N ALA A 106 -0.29 -14.10 -12.07
CA ALA A 106 0.10 -14.68 -13.36
C ALA A 106 0.90 -13.69 -14.22
N LEU A 107 0.55 -12.42 -14.21
CA LEU A 107 1.33 -11.35 -14.86
C LEU A 107 2.69 -11.17 -14.21
N MET A 108 2.74 -11.15 -12.88
CA MET A 108 3.99 -10.98 -12.12
C MET A 108 4.98 -12.12 -12.35
N THR A 109 4.49 -13.34 -12.53
CA THR A 109 5.32 -14.53 -12.72
C THR A 109 5.59 -14.86 -14.19
N GLY A 110 4.93 -14.17 -15.12
CA GLY A 110 5.05 -14.43 -16.54
C GLY A 110 4.18 -15.57 -17.06
N ALA A 111 3.29 -16.13 -16.22
CA ALA A 111 2.35 -17.17 -16.65
C ALA A 111 1.24 -16.65 -17.57
N MET A 112 1.03 -15.33 -17.59
CA MET A 112 0.05 -14.65 -18.46
C MET A 112 0.71 -13.44 -19.11
N ALA A 113 0.36 -13.17 -20.36
CA ALA A 113 0.79 -11.96 -21.08
C ALA A 113 -0.16 -10.80 -20.76
N PRO A 114 0.33 -9.54 -20.75
CA PRO A 114 -0.54 -8.39 -20.57
C PRO A 114 -1.56 -8.28 -21.71
N ARG A 115 -2.77 -7.84 -21.36
CA ARG A 115 -3.75 -7.41 -22.36
C ARG A 115 -3.27 -6.09 -22.99
N ALA A 116 -3.71 -5.81 -24.21
CA ALA A 116 -3.44 -4.51 -24.81
C ALA A 116 -4.00 -3.40 -23.93
N GLU A 117 -3.18 -2.41 -23.59
CA GLU A 117 -3.65 -1.24 -22.85
C GLU A 117 -4.61 -0.46 -23.75
N ALA A 118 -5.75 -0.03 -23.18
CA ALA A 118 -6.63 0.88 -23.88
C ALA A 118 -5.90 2.20 -24.12
N ALA A 119 -5.94 2.67 -25.33
CA ALA A 119 -5.28 3.91 -25.73
C ALA A 119 -5.90 5.13 -25.01
#